data_b46faf678309676b74f4443da17e61fb
#
_entry.id   b46faf678309676b74f4443da17e61fb
#
_cell.length_a   1.000
_cell.length_b   1.000
_cell.length_c   1.000
_cell.angle_alpha   90.00
_cell.angle_beta   90.00
_cell.angle_gamma   90.00
#
_symmetry.space_group_name_H-M   'P 1'
#
loop_
_entity.id
_entity.type
_entity.pdbx_description
1 polymer ?
#
loop_
_entity_poly.entity_id
_entity_poly.type
_entity_poly.pdbx_seq_one_letter_code
_entity_poly.pdbx_strand_id
1 'polypeptide(L)'
;MEAERERRLFVEYPVVFLGNQGVGDGKLFNLSKSGCAIESKTVVQLGTVLTLRVHPPSAPQPIAVDQAEVTWTAGEDFGVQFLSLGTREEARLSQLVASLIPSAPSTEAA
;
A
#
# COMPACT_ATOMS: atom_id res chain seq x y z
N MET A 1 7.80 5.39 -21.20
CA MET A 1 7.51 5.68 -20.76
C MET A 1 6.41 5.58 -20.08
N GLU A 2 5.60 6.05 -20.16
CA GLU A 2 4.56 6.00 -19.41
C GLU A 2 3.89 4.73 -19.39
N ALA A 3 4.07 3.87 -20.24
CA ALA A 3 3.50 2.57 -20.28
C ALA A 3 3.83 1.76 -19.07
N GLU A 4 4.89 2.12 -18.40
CA GLU A 4 5.25 1.42 -17.22
C GLU A 4 4.63 1.95 -16.00
N ARG A 5 3.80 2.94 -16.06
CA ARG A 5 3.21 3.49 -14.89
C ARG A 5 2.27 2.49 -14.28
N GLU A 6 2.43 2.26 -13.01
CA GLU A 6 1.60 1.33 -12.30
C GLU A 6 0.22 1.88 -12.09
N ARG A 7 -0.77 1.00 -12.07
CA ARG A 7 -2.11 1.37 -11.75
C ARG A 7 -2.22 1.70 -10.29
N ARG A 8 -2.87 2.80 -9.98
CA ARG A 8 -3.19 3.14 -8.62
C ARG A 8 -4.67 2.91 -8.40
N LEU A 9 -4.98 2.18 -7.34
CA LEU A 9 -6.33 1.74 -7.06
C LEU A 9 -6.81 2.38 -5.78
N PHE A 10 -8.04 2.85 -5.78
CA PHE A 10 -8.61 3.49 -4.61
C PHE A 10 -9.30 2.44 -3.77
N VAL A 11 -8.92 2.36 -2.52
CA VAL A 11 -9.45 1.39 -1.56
C VAL A 11 -9.60 2.09 -0.22
N GLU A 12 -10.10 1.38 0.79
CA GLU A 12 -10.14 1.89 2.15
C GLU A 12 -9.80 0.73 3.06
N TYR A 13 -8.54 0.57 3.35
CA TYR A 13 -8.07 -0.53 4.18
C TYR A 13 -7.46 0.01 5.45
N PRO A 14 -7.79 -0.56 6.60
CA PRO A 14 -7.07 -0.21 7.82
C PRO A 14 -5.60 -0.57 7.67
N VAL A 15 -4.75 0.28 8.22
CA VAL A 15 -3.32 0.03 8.20
C VAL A 15 -2.73 0.47 9.52
N VAL A 16 -1.80 -0.32 10.02
CA VAL A 16 -1.01 0.02 11.20
C VAL A 16 0.43 0.14 10.74
N PHE A 17 1.13 1.12 11.24
CA PHE A 17 2.53 1.28 10.86
C PHE A 17 3.38 1.54 12.09
N LEU A 18 4.63 1.13 11.98
CA LEU A 18 5.59 1.26 13.06
C LEU A 18 6.83 1.93 12.51
N GLY A 19 7.24 3.00 13.16
CA GLY A 19 8.46 3.69 12.82
C GLY A 19 9.30 3.91 14.05
N ASN A 20 10.39 4.63 13.90
CA ASN A 20 11.28 4.86 15.04
C ASN A 20 10.66 5.82 16.06
N GLN A 21 9.53 6.42 15.76
CA GLN A 21 8.84 7.27 16.72
C GLN A 21 7.64 6.58 17.36
N GLY A 22 7.42 5.31 17.08
CA GLY A 22 6.33 4.57 17.68
C GLY A 22 5.37 4.03 16.64
N VAL A 23 4.17 3.73 17.12
CA VAL A 23 3.14 3.07 16.32
C VAL A 23 2.08 4.09 15.93
N GLY A 24 1.61 3.99 14.70
CA GLY A 24 0.49 4.78 14.24
C GLY A 24 -0.47 3.91 13.47
N ASP A 25 -1.65 4.46 13.21
CA ASP A 25 -2.63 3.75 12.40
C ASP A 25 -3.34 4.74 11.51
N GLY A 26 -4.00 4.23 10.50
CA GLY A 26 -4.71 5.07 9.58
C GLY A 26 -5.46 4.26 8.56
N LYS A 27 -5.77 4.91 7.46
CA LYS A 27 -6.51 4.31 6.37
C LYS A 27 -5.65 4.39 5.11
N LEU A 28 -5.41 3.25 4.51
CA LEU A 28 -4.75 3.18 3.23
C LEU A 28 -5.81 3.42 2.18
N PHE A 29 -5.65 4.47 1.37
CA PHE A 29 -6.71 4.84 0.43
C PHE A 29 -6.27 4.73 -1.02
N ASN A 30 -5.03 4.40 -1.25
CA ASN A 30 -4.51 4.32 -2.62
C ASN A 30 -3.43 3.25 -2.61
N LEU A 31 -3.51 2.31 -3.53
CA LEU A 31 -2.64 1.14 -3.51
C LEU A 31 -2.14 0.82 -4.90
N SER A 32 -0.85 0.53 -5.00
CA SER A 32 -0.26 -0.04 -6.21
C SER A 32 0.72 -1.11 -5.79
N LYS A 33 1.37 -1.74 -6.74
CA LYS A 33 2.33 -2.79 -6.41
C LYS A 33 3.57 -2.25 -5.72
N SER A 34 3.91 -0.99 -5.93
CA SER A 34 5.16 -0.46 -5.39
C SER A 34 4.96 0.49 -4.23
N GLY A 35 3.73 0.83 -3.88
CA GLY A 35 3.54 1.76 -2.79
C GLY A 35 2.08 2.01 -2.49
N CYS A 36 1.84 2.89 -1.53
CA CYS A 36 0.48 3.24 -1.17
C CYS A 36 0.44 4.63 -0.55
N ALA A 37 -0.77 5.15 -0.41
CA ALA A 37 -1.00 6.40 0.29
C ALA A 37 -1.88 6.13 1.49
N ILE A 38 -1.60 6.82 2.58
CA ILE A 38 -2.24 6.58 3.87
C ILE A 38 -2.70 7.92 4.44
N GLU A 39 -3.88 7.89 5.03
CA GLU A 39 -4.38 9.02 5.79
C GLU A 39 -4.29 8.68 7.26
N SER A 40 -3.68 9.53 8.07
CA SER A 40 -3.48 9.24 9.47
C SER A 40 -3.33 10.54 10.25
N LYS A 41 -3.79 10.53 11.48
CA LYS A 41 -3.53 11.65 12.36
C LYS A 41 -2.14 11.60 12.97
N THR A 42 -1.47 10.48 12.84
CA THR A 42 -0.09 10.35 13.30
C THR A 42 0.82 11.01 12.28
N VAL A 43 1.64 11.95 12.73
CA VAL A 43 2.54 12.67 11.84
C VAL A 43 3.75 11.82 11.54
N VAL A 44 4.10 11.71 10.27
CA VAL A 44 5.32 11.03 9.85
C VAL A 44 6.16 12.02 9.07
N GLN A 45 7.45 11.74 9.00
CA GLN A 45 8.38 12.63 8.33
C GLN A 45 8.87 12.01 7.04
N LEU A 46 9.11 12.86 6.08
CA LEU A 46 9.65 12.46 4.81
C LEU A 46 10.93 11.67 5.03
N GLY A 47 11.09 10.58 4.31
CA GLY A 47 12.29 9.75 4.42
C GLY A 47 12.26 8.71 5.51
N THR A 48 11.26 8.75 6.39
CA THR A 48 11.16 7.74 7.44
C THR A 48 10.84 6.39 6.82
N VAL A 49 11.45 5.33 7.35
CA VAL A 49 11.15 3.98 6.92
C VAL A 49 10.24 3.35 7.97
N LEU A 50 9.11 2.85 7.49
CA LEU A 50 8.06 2.27 8.34
C LEU A 50 7.91 0.79 8.02
N THR A 51 7.44 0.04 9.02
CA THR A 51 6.91 -1.29 8.80
C THR A 51 5.39 -1.16 8.75
N LEU A 52 4.76 -1.77 7.78
CA LEU A 52 3.31 -1.64 7.62
C LEU A 52 2.63 -2.99 7.83
N ARG A 53 1.40 -2.93 8.34
CA ARG A 53 0.49 -4.05 8.32
C ARG A 53 -0.82 -3.56 7.75
N VAL A 54 -1.14 -4.05 6.56
CA VAL A 54 -2.34 -3.65 5.84
C VAL A 54 -3.40 -4.73 6.05
N HIS A 55 -4.62 -4.31 6.37
CA HIS A 55 -5.69 -5.23 6.71
C HIS A 55 -6.81 -5.16 5.68
N PRO A 56 -6.67 -5.82 4.52
CA PRO A 56 -7.78 -5.83 3.57
C PRO A 56 -8.96 -6.61 4.15
N PRO A 57 -10.18 -6.11 3.99
CA PRO A 57 -11.32 -6.78 4.62
C PRO A 57 -11.54 -8.20 4.12
N SER A 58 -11.15 -8.49 2.89
CA SER A 58 -11.38 -9.81 2.34
C SER A 58 -10.28 -10.79 2.68
N ALA A 59 -9.22 -10.35 3.34
CA ALA A 59 -8.09 -11.23 3.63
C ALA A 59 -8.12 -11.64 5.09
N PRO A 60 -7.87 -12.90 5.39
CA PRO A 60 -7.89 -13.34 6.79
C PRO A 60 -6.69 -12.88 7.59
N GLN A 61 -5.62 -12.51 6.91
CA GLN A 61 -4.40 -12.08 7.59
C GLN A 61 -3.90 -10.80 6.98
N PRO A 62 -3.27 -9.94 7.76
CA PRO A 62 -2.72 -8.70 7.21
C PRO A 62 -1.58 -8.98 6.26
N ILE A 63 -1.34 -8.03 5.38
CA ILE A 63 -0.17 -8.06 4.51
C ILE A 63 0.90 -7.20 5.16
N ALA A 64 2.05 -7.79 5.43
CA ALA A 64 3.14 -7.09 6.09
C ALA A 64 4.11 -6.57 5.05
N VAL A 65 4.48 -5.29 5.18
CA VAL A 65 5.52 -4.68 4.37
C VAL A 65 6.65 -4.38 5.33
N ASP A 66 7.79 -5.02 5.12
CA ASP A 66 8.89 -4.92 6.06
C ASP A 66 9.48 -3.53 6.09
N GLN A 67 9.63 -2.90 4.94
CA GLN A 67 10.18 -1.55 4.87
C GLN A 67 9.44 -0.76 3.82
N ALA A 68 8.94 0.40 4.23
CA ALA A 68 8.24 1.33 3.34
C ALA A 68 8.75 2.73 3.67
N GLU A 69 9.23 3.43 2.67
CA GLU A 69 9.82 4.75 2.89
C GLU A 69 8.79 5.82 2.57
N VAL A 70 8.67 6.81 3.46
CA VAL A 70 7.79 7.95 3.24
C VAL A 70 8.40 8.83 2.16
N THR A 71 7.71 8.94 1.03
CA THR A 71 8.23 9.67 -0.11
C THR A 71 7.55 11.01 -0.32
N TRP A 72 6.39 11.24 0.29
CA TRP A 72 5.73 12.54 0.26
C TRP A 72 4.79 12.66 1.44
N THR A 73 4.53 13.89 1.84
CA THR A 73 3.56 14.19 2.89
C THR A 73 2.73 15.38 2.45
N ALA A 74 1.45 15.38 2.82
CA ALA A 74 0.54 16.47 2.53
C ALA A 74 -0.59 16.46 3.56
N GLY A 75 -0.49 17.33 4.56
CA GLY A 75 -1.49 17.37 5.63
C GLY A 75 -1.47 16.07 6.42
N GLU A 76 -2.61 15.41 6.50
CA GLU A 76 -2.71 14.12 7.20
C GLU A 76 -2.46 12.95 6.26
N ASP A 77 -2.13 13.21 5.00
CA ASP A 77 -1.86 12.16 4.04
C ASP A 77 -0.38 12.00 3.85
N PHE A 78 0.06 10.79 3.58
CA PHE A 78 1.44 10.57 3.18
C PHE A 78 1.49 9.35 2.27
N GLY A 79 2.53 9.33 1.45
CA GLY A 79 2.74 8.21 0.55
C GLY A 79 4.03 7.51 0.88
N VAL A 80 4.04 6.20 0.65
CA VAL A 80 5.22 5.38 0.88
C VAL A 80 5.53 4.57 -0.35
N GLN A 81 6.80 4.27 -0.51
CA GLN A 81 7.29 3.34 -1.49
C GLN A 81 7.74 2.09 -0.76
N PHE A 82 7.30 0.93 -1.22
CA PHE A 82 7.68 -0.34 -0.59
C PHE A 82 9.12 -0.64 -0.98
N LEU A 83 9.97 -0.86 0.01
CA LEU A 83 11.36 -1.18 -0.23
C LEU A 83 11.64 -2.66 -0.03
N SER A 84 10.92 -3.31 0.85
CA SER A 84 11.21 -4.70 1.17
C SER A 84 9.93 -5.40 1.63
N LEU A 85 9.60 -6.49 0.96
CA LEU A 85 8.52 -7.39 1.35
C LEU A 85 9.06 -8.81 1.28
N GLY A 86 8.55 -9.68 2.14
CA GLY A 86 8.85 -11.08 2.00
C GLY A 86 8.24 -11.62 0.71
N THR A 87 8.77 -12.72 0.24
CA THR A 87 8.31 -13.32 -1.02
C THR A 87 6.81 -13.64 -0.96
N ARG A 88 6.38 -14.18 0.17
CA ARG A 88 4.97 -14.51 0.35
C ARG A 88 4.10 -13.26 0.34
N GLU A 89 4.56 -12.21 1.02
CA GLU A 89 3.80 -10.98 1.09
C GLU A 89 3.74 -10.29 -0.27
N GLU A 90 4.82 -10.38 -1.02
CA GLU A 90 4.84 -9.81 -2.34
C GLU A 90 3.83 -10.50 -3.25
N ALA A 91 3.74 -11.83 -3.16
CA ALA A 91 2.75 -12.56 -3.93
C ALA A 91 1.33 -12.19 -3.51
N ARG A 92 1.10 -12.05 -2.21
CA ARG A 92 -0.22 -11.68 -1.71
C ARG A 92 -0.60 -10.28 -2.17
N LEU A 93 0.34 -9.36 -2.13
CA LEU A 93 0.10 -8.00 -2.59
C LEU A 93 -0.23 -7.99 -4.09
N SER A 94 0.52 -8.73 -4.88
CA SER A 94 0.27 -8.81 -6.32
C SER A 94 -1.11 -9.37 -6.61
N GLN A 95 -1.51 -10.39 -5.87
CA GLN A 95 -2.84 -10.96 -6.06
C GLN A 95 -3.93 -9.98 -5.66
N LEU A 96 -3.71 -9.24 -4.58
CA LEU A 96 -4.68 -8.25 -4.15
C LEU A 96 -4.85 -7.16 -5.19
N VAL A 97 -3.74 -6.62 -5.69
CA VAL A 97 -3.80 -5.57 -6.69
C VAL A 97 -4.49 -6.08 -7.96
N ALA A 98 -4.16 -7.30 -8.38
CA ALA A 98 -4.78 -7.88 -9.56
C ALA A 98 -6.29 -8.04 -9.38
N SER A 99 -6.72 -8.41 -8.18
CA SER A 99 -8.14 -8.63 -7.94
C SER A 99 -8.93 -7.32 -7.93
N LEU A 100 -8.26 -6.19 -7.70
CA LEU A 100 -8.92 -4.91 -7.68
C LEU A 100 -9.01 -4.26 -9.05
N ILE A 101 -8.21 -4.72 -10.01
CA ILE A 101 -8.27 -4.21 -11.35
C ILE A 101 -9.46 -4.84 -12.05
N PRO A 102 -10.37 -4.06 -12.61
CA PRO A 102 -11.52 -4.65 -13.29
C PRO A 102 -11.06 -5.56 -14.41
N SER A 103 -11.66 -6.72 -14.49
CA SER A 103 -11.35 -7.64 -15.52
C SER A 103 -11.70 -7.07 -16.83
N ALA A 104 -10.80 -7.21 -17.78
CA ALA A 104 -11.13 -6.86 -19.10
C ALA A 104 -11.94 -7.96 -19.65
N PRO A 105 -12.91 -7.83 -19.94
CA PRO A 105 -13.70 -8.93 -20.30
C PRO A 105 -13.44 -9.36 -21.69
N SER A 106 -12.71 -9.08 -21.42
CA SER A 106 -12.58 -9.29 -22.16
C SER A 106 -12.20 -9.52 -23.00
N THR A 107 -12.01 -9.17 -22.91
CA THR A 107 -11.69 -9.26 -23.34
C THR A 107 -11.45 -9.89 -24.07
N GLU A 108 -11.33 -9.95 -24.01
CA GLU A 108 -11.16 -10.45 -24.36
C GLU A 108 -11.49 -11.18 -24.99
N ALA A 109 -11.79 -11.28 -24.95
CA ALA A 109 -12.15 -11.92 -25.26
C ALA A 109 -12.38 -12.09 -26.20
N ALA A 110 -12.27 -11.89 -26.47
CA ALA A 110 -12.53 -12.05 -27.16
C ALA A 110 -12.46 -12.36 -27.72
#